data_792a5922c58069ddd4e6047b95b9af6c
#
_entry.id   792a5922c58069ddd4e6047b95b9af6c
#
_cell.length_a   1.000
_cell.length_b   1.000
_cell.length_c   1.000
_cell.angle_alpha   90.00
_cell.angle_beta   90.00
_cell.angle_gamma   90.00
#
_symmetry.space_group_name_H-M   'P 1'
#
loop_
_entity.id
_entity.type
_entity.pdbx_description
1 polymer ?
#
loop_
_entity_poly.entity_id
_entity_poly.type
_entity_poly.pdbx_seq_one_letter_code
_entity_poly.pdbx_strand_id
1 'polypeptide(L)'
;MFALIVTSRKLRQYFQANPILVMTDQPIKKSMKQPEAAGRMIQWAIELSQFDIEYHPKTVIKAQALVDFIVEFTSPNEDGLADEAQRWTIQTNSSSTQKRGGVGVVITTPDGETLKYGVQLKSPATNNEAEYKGILTGLRLGKALGATNLLVQSDSKLVIGQIKGDYEAKEERMQKYVRLTRHLTQEFDR
;
A
#
# COMPACT_ATOMS: atom_id res chain seq x y z
N MET A 1 -12.12 16.96 1.34
CA MET A 1 -12.16 18.26 2.04
C MET A 1 -11.76 18.15 3.51
N PHE A 2 -12.36 17.27 4.32
CA PHE A 2 -12.01 17.11 5.74
C PHE A 2 -10.51 16.90 5.99
N ALA A 3 -9.86 16.01 5.22
CA ALA A 3 -8.41 15.77 5.34
C ALA A 3 -7.59 17.05 5.10
N LEU A 4 -7.95 17.85 4.12
CA LEU A 4 -7.23 19.09 3.79
C LEU A 4 -7.34 20.12 4.95
N ILE A 5 -8.51 20.24 5.58
CA ILE A 5 -8.71 21.09 6.77
C ILE A 5 -7.84 20.61 7.93
N VAL A 6 -7.85 19.30 8.21
CA VAL A 6 -7.04 18.75 9.31
C VAL A 6 -5.56 19.00 9.06
N THR A 7 -5.12 18.83 7.82
CA THR A 7 -3.72 19.06 7.43
C THR A 7 -3.35 20.53 7.55
N SER A 8 -4.20 21.44 7.05
CA SER A 8 -3.93 22.89 7.12
C SER A 8 -3.83 23.40 8.56
N ARG A 9 -4.63 22.84 9.47
CA ARG A 9 -4.55 23.17 10.90
C ARG A 9 -3.27 22.64 11.57
N LYS A 10 -2.87 21.39 11.24
CA LYS A 10 -1.65 20.78 11.78
C LYS A 10 -0.37 21.40 11.23
N LEU A 11 -0.37 21.81 9.98
CA LEU A 11 0.79 22.37 9.28
C LEU A 11 0.60 23.86 8.95
N ARG A 12 -0.08 24.59 9.82
CA ARG A 12 -0.49 25.98 9.56
C ARG A 12 0.67 26.88 9.11
N GLN A 13 1.82 26.81 9.78
CA GLN A 13 2.99 27.61 9.46
C GLN A 13 3.53 27.29 8.05
N TYR A 14 3.48 26.01 7.68
CA TYR A 14 3.89 25.58 6.34
C TYR A 14 2.93 26.10 5.26
N PHE A 15 1.61 26.01 5.50
CA PHE A 15 0.58 26.52 4.59
C PHE A 15 0.61 28.06 4.43
N GLN A 16 1.08 28.78 5.44
CA GLN A 16 1.24 30.24 5.37
C GLN A 16 2.51 30.65 4.61
N ALA A 17 3.54 29.84 4.63
CA ALA A 17 4.84 30.16 4.04
C ALA A 17 4.99 29.66 2.59
N ASN A 18 4.17 28.74 2.13
CA ASN A 18 4.35 28.06 0.84
C ASN A 18 3.04 27.95 0.06
N PRO A 19 3.07 28.05 -1.29
CA PRO A 19 1.94 27.67 -2.12
C PRO A 19 1.68 26.17 -2.01
N ILE A 20 0.42 25.78 -1.90
CA ILE A 20 0.01 24.39 -1.69
C ILE A 20 -0.71 23.86 -2.93
N LEU A 21 -0.16 22.82 -3.52
CA LEU A 21 -0.75 22.14 -4.66
C LEU A 21 -1.57 20.92 -4.20
N VAL A 22 -2.88 20.95 -4.38
CA VAL A 22 -3.79 19.86 -4.03
C VAL A 22 -4.17 19.09 -5.27
N MET A 23 -3.65 17.87 -5.41
CA MET A 23 -3.99 16.96 -6.50
C MET A 23 -5.29 16.20 -6.17
N THR A 24 -6.37 16.47 -6.90
CA THR A 24 -7.68 15.86 -6.63
C THR A 24 -8.58 15.82 -7.86
N ASP A 25 -9.27 14.68 -8.05
CA ASP A 25 -10.32 14.54 -9.08
C ASP A 25 -11.69 15.01 -8.55
N GLN A 26 -11.78 15.31 -7.26
CA GLN A 26 -13.00 15.80 -6.66
C GLN A 26 -13.24 17.28 -6.99
N PRO A 27 -14.45 17.71 -7.30
CA PRO A 27 -14.77 19.10 -7.66
C PRO A 27 -14.80 20.00 -6.42
N ILE A 28 -13.72 19.99 -5.59
CA ILE A 28 -13.64 20.72 -4.32
C ILE A 28 -13.86 22.21 -4.53
N LYS A 29 -13.19 22.77 -5.56
CA LYS A 29 -13.31 24.20 -5.91
C LYS A 29 -14.75 24.59 -6.31
N LYS A 30 -15.47 23.69 -7.00
CA LYS A 30 -16.87 23.90 -7.40
C LYS A 30 -17.80 23.78 -6.19
N SER A 31 -17.56 22.77 -5.32
CA SER A 31 -18.36 22.54 -4.12
C SER A 31 -18.22 23.67 -3.09
N MET A 32 -17.08 24.34 -3.01
CA MET A 32 -16.88 25.51 -2.14
C MET A 32 -17.60 26.76 -2.61
N LYS A 33 -17.92 26.88 -3.92
CA LYS A 33 -18.59 28.04 -4.50
C LYS A 33 -20.13 27.92 -4.52
N GLN A 34 -20.67 26.78 -4.11
CA GLN A 34 -22.13 26.58 -4.11
C GLN A 34 -22.75 27.22 -2.86
N PRO A 35 -23.78 28.10 -3.02
CA PRO A 35 -24.44 28.80 -1.90
C PRO A 35 -25.15 27.85 -0.93
N GLU A 36 -25.50 26.66 -1.37
CA GLU A 36 -26.23 25.64 -0.59
C GLU A 36 -25.32 24.71 0.22
N ALA A 37 -24.01 24.97 0.23
CA ALA A 37 -23.09 24.17 1.03
C ALA A 37 -23.43 24.30 2.52
N ALA A 38 -23.66 23.16 3.18
CA ALA A 38 -23.97 23.10 4.61
C ALA A 38 -22.96 23.91 5.43
N GLY A 39 -23.41 24.63 6.47
CA GLY A 39 -22.66 25.65 7.20
C GLY A 39 -21.20 25.33 7.56
N ARG A 40 -20.87 24.06 7.86
CA ARG A 40 -19.48 23.63 8.09
C ARG A 40 -18.58 23.75 6.84
N MET A 41 -19.12 23.54 5.64
CA MET A 41 -18.34 23.66 4.40
C MET A 41 -17.99 25.11 4.09
N ILE A 42 -18.86 26.04 4.43
CA ILE A 42 -18.60 27.48 4.28
C ILE A 42 -17.47 27.90 5.23
N GLN A 43 -17.52 27.48 6.49
CA GLN A 43 -16.43 27.76 7.45
C GLN A 43 -15.09 27.19 6.98
N TRP A 44 -15.08 25.98 6.43
CA TRP A 44 -13.88 25.37 5.88
C TRP A 44 -13.37 26.10 4.62
N ALA A 45 -14.28 26.58 3.78
CA ALA A 45 -13.91 27.37 2.61
C ALA A 45 -13.25 28.69 3.02
N ILE A 46 -13.79 29.37 4.02
CA ILE A 46 -13.21 30.60 4.58
C ILE A 46 -11.83 30.31 5.21
N GLU A 47 -11.70 29.23 5.97
CA GLU A 47 -10.44 28.85 6.59
C GLU A 47 -9.34 28.52 5.53
N LEU A 48 -9.71 27.80 4.49
CA LEU A 48 -8.78 27.44 3.42
C LEU A 48 -8.43 28.63 2.50
N SER A 49 -9.33 29.62 2.38
CA SER A 49 -9.07 30.82 1.56
C SER A 49 -7.96 31.73 2.10
N GLN A 50 -7.52 31.48 3.35
CA GLN A 50 -6.39 32.20 3.95
C GLN A 50 -5.03 31.71 3.44
N PHE A 51 -5.02 30.57 2.71
CA PHE A 51 -3.80 29.95 2.19
C PHE A 51 -3.79 29.99 0.67
N ASP A 52 -2.61 30.03 0.12
CA ASP A 52 -2.40 29.94 -1.34
C ASP A 52 -2.52 28.46 -1.77
N ILE A 53 -3.75 28.03 -2.12
CA ILE A 53 -4.05 26.66 -2.49
C ILE A 53 -4.51 26.56 -3.94
N GLU A 54 -3.74 25.85 -4.72
CA GLU A 54 -4.07 25.49 -6.09
C GLU A 54 -4.63 24.06 -6.16
N TYR A 55 -5.71 23.88 -6.91
CA TYR A 55 -6.33 22.56 -7.14
C TYR A 55 -6.05 22.10 -8.56
N HIS A 56 -5.36 20.97 -8.67
CA HIS A 56 -5.07 20.33 -9.94
C HIS A 56 -5.76 18.97 -10.02
N PRO A 57 -6.29 18.58 -11.19
CA PRO A 57 -6.80 17.24 -11.37
C PRO A 57 -5.64 16.25 -11.14
N LYS A 58 -5.94 15.10 -10.57
CA LYS A 58 -5.02 13.96 -10.59
C LYS A 58 -4.88 13.50 -12.03
N THR A 59 -4.17 14.28 -12.83
CA THR A 59 -3.74 13.76 -14.12
C THR A 59 -2.97 12.47 -13.87
N VAL A 60 -3.33 11.45 -14.63
CA VAL A 60 -2.76 10.10 -14.58
C VAL A 60 -1.29 10.17 -15.07
N ILE A 61 -0.46 10.95 -14.37
CA ILE A 61 1.02 10.91 -14.51
C ILE A 61 1.53 9.51 -14.16
N LYS A 62 0.71 8.71 -13.48
CA LYS A 62 1.07 7.35 -13.10
C LYS A 62 1.19 6.37 -14.26
N ALA A 63 0.51 6.58 -15.38
CA ALA A 63 0.63 5.65 -16.50
C ALA A 63 2.02 5.78 -17.17
N GLN A 64 2.48 7.00 -17.42
CA GLN A 64 3.77 7.22 -18.08
C GLN A 64 4.94 6.89 -17.15
N ALA A 65 4.94 7.40 -15.91
CA ALA A 65 5.99 7.07 -14.93
C ALA A 65 5.97 5.60 -14.51
N LEU A 66 4.79 4.95 -14.51
CA LEU A 66 4.68 3.52 -14.27
C LEU A 66 5.15 2.72 -15.50
N VAL A 67 4.83 3.18 -16.71
CA VAL A 67 5.33 2.58 -17.97
C VAL A 67 6.84 2.77 -18.07
N ASP A 68 7.37 3.95 -17.79
CA ASP A 68 8.82 4.23 -17.80
C ASP A 68 9.54 3.38 -16.73
N PHE A 69 8.96 3.27 -15.54
CA PHE A 69 9.47 2.40 -14.48
C PHE A 69 9.41 0.91 -14.88
N ILE A 70 8.31 0.47 -15.46
CA ILE A 70 8.16 -0.90 -15.96
C ILE A 70 9.16 -1.18 -17.09
N VAL A 71 9.32 -0.27 -18.05
CA VAL A 71 10.27 -0.42 -19.17
C VAL A 71 11.71 -0.44 -18.69
N GLU A 72 12.07 0.34 -17.65
CA GLU A 72 13.45 0.39 -17.13
C GLU A 72 13.80 -0.85 -16.28
N PHE A 73 12.79 -1.50 -15.67
CA PHE A 73 12.98 -2.68 -14.81
C PHE A 73 12.49 -4.01 -15.41
N THR A 74 11.82 -3.98 -16.56
CA THR A 74 11.51 -5.17 -17.35
C THR A 74 12.38 -5.24 -18.59
N SER A 75 13.59 -5.76 -18.43
CA SER A 75 14.28 -6.34 -19.60
C SER A 75 13.45 -7.54 -20.07
N PRO A 76 13.13 -7.64 -21.36
CA PRO A 76 12.38 -8.79 -21.86
C PRO A 76 13.26 -10.04 -21.81
N ASN A 77 13.10 -10.84 -20.76
CA ASN A 77 13.43 -12.25 -20.85
C ASN A 77 12.27 -12.90 -21.60
N GLU A 78 12.51 -13.26 -22.85
CA GLU A 78 11.49 -13.79 -23.79
C GLU A 78 10.85 -15.13 -23.38
N ASP A 79 11.28 -15.74 -22.28
CA ASP A 79 10.79 -17.06 -21.82
C ASP A 79 9.65 -16.98 -20.76
N GLY A 80 9.15 -15.79 -20.38
CA GLY A 80 8.22 -15.62 -19.24
C GLY A 80 6.80 -15.17 -19.58
N LEU A 81 6.46 -14.85 -20.82
CA LEU A 81 5.21 -14.13 -21.16
C LEU A 81 3.92 -14.93 -20.92
N ALA A 82 3.97 -16.25 -20.95
CA ALA A 82 2.79 -17.10 -20.69
C ALA A 82 2.47 -17.23 -19.19
N ASP A 83 3.48 -17.10 -18.31
CA ASP A 83 3.37 -17.30 -16.88
C ASP A 83 2.94 -16.01 -16.13
N GLU A 84 3.21 -14.86 -16.72
CA GLU A 84 2.76 -13.56 -16.16
C GLU A 84 1.27 -13.32 -16.30
N ALA A 85 0.64 -13.84 -17.34
CA ALA A 85 -0.79 -13.63 -17.62
C ALA A 85 -1.72 -14.28 -16.59
N GLN A 86 -1.23 -15.24 -15.80
CA GLN A 86 -2.01 -15.94 -14.76
C GLN A 86 -1.48 -15.68 -13.34
N ARG A 87 -0.66 -14.66 -13.14
CA ARG A 87 -0.01 -14.38 -11.87
C ARG A 87 -0.87 -13.54 -10.95
N TRP A 88 -1.08 -14.03 -9.76
CA TRP A 88 -1.63 -13.26 -8.64
C TRP A 88 -0.55 -12.45 -7.96
N THR A 89 -0.84 -11.23 -7.56
CA THR A 89 0.10 -10.39 -6.81
C THR A 89 -0.40 -10.16 -5.40
N ILE A 90 0.43 -10.46 -4.40
CA ILE A 90 0.15 -10.18 -2.99
C ILE A 90 1.11 -9.10 -2.52
N GLN A 91 0.55 -7.97 -2.10
CA GLN A 91 1.30 -6.89 -1.46
C GLN A 91 0.97 -6.88 0.04
N THR A 92 2.00 -6.88 0.87
CA THR A 92 1.83 -6.82 2.33
C THR A 92 2.48 -5.58 2.88
N ASN A 93 1.79 -4.96 3.84
CA ASN A 93 2.30 -3.86 4.63
C ASN A 93 1.93 -4.09 6.09
N SER A 94 2.83 -3.81 7.01
CA SER A 94 2.58 -3.99 8.42
C SER A 94 2.81 -2.72 9.21
N SER A 95 2.12 -2.60 10.31
CA SER A 95 2.36 -1.57 11.31
C SER A 95 2.43 -2.21 12.69
N SER A 96 3.48 -1.93 13.43
CA SER A 96 3.61 -2.38 14.81
C SER A 96 3.79 -1.20 15.73
N THR A 97 3.03 -1.19 16.83
CA THR A 97 3.20 -0.28 17.94
C THR A 97 3.36 -1.10 19.21
N GLN A 98 3.88 -0.50 20.30
CA GLN A 98 4.08 -1.22 21.57
C GLN A 98 2.82 -1.89 22.12
N LYS A 99 1.62 -1.43 21.74
CA LYS A 99 0.35 -1.95 22.26
C LYS A 99 -0.50 -2.68 21.23
N ARG A 100 -0.34 -2.41 19.93
CA ARG A 100 -1.16 -2.98 18.86
C ARG A 100 -0.36 -3.07 17.57
N GLY A 101 -0.59 -4.12 16.82
CA GLY A 101 -0.07 -4.28 15.47
C GLY A 101 -1.20 -4.55 14.49
N GLY A 102 -0.98 -4.21 13.25
CA GLY A 102 -1.89 -4.48 12.14
C GLY A 102 -1.13 -4.92 10.90
N VAL A 103 -1.79 -5.72 10.09
CA VAL A 103 -1.28 -6.19 8.81
C VAL A 103 -2.31 -5.85 7.74
N GLY A 104 -1.88 -5.17 6.70
CA GLY A 104 -2.62 -4.97 5.47
C GLY A 104 -2.15 -5.96 4.40
N VAL A 105 -3.09 -6.60 3.73
CA VAL A 105 -2.81 -7.47 2.58
C VAL A 105 -3.67 -7.00 1.42
N VAL A 106 -3.03 -6.76 0.29
CA VAL A 106 -3.69 -6.44 -0.98
C VAL A 106 -3.39 -7.56 -1.95
N ILE A 107 -4.43 -8.18 -2.48
CA ILE A 107 -4.31 -9.26 -3.46
C ILE A 107 -4.88 -8.75 -4.78
N THR A 108 -4.09 -8.83 -5.83
CA THR A 108 -4.53 -8.52 -7.19
C THR A 108 -4.60 -9.82 -7.98
N THR A 109 -5.77 -10.11 -8.53
CA THR A 109 -6.00 -11.27 -9.39
C THR A 109 -5.41 -11.06 -10.78
N PRO A 110 -5.22 -12.11 -11.58
CA PRO A 110 -4.80 -11.97 -12.98
C PRO A 110 -5.73 -11.08 -13.81
N ASP A 111 -7.04 -11.07 -13.50
CA ASP A 111 -8.04 -10.24 -14.17
C ASP A 111 -8.02 -8.76 -13.73
N GLY A 112 -7.10 -8.42 -12.80
CA GLY A 112 -6.93 -7.06 -12.31
C GLY A 112 -7.87 -6.67 -11.17
N GLU A 113 -8.68 -7.59 -10.64
CA GLU A 113 -9.48 -7.34 -9.45
C GLU A 113 -8.57 -7.19 -8.22
N THR A 114 -8.92 -6.26 -7.35
CA THR A 114 -8.12 -5.96 -6.15
C THR A 114 -8.93 -6.21 -4.88
N LEU A 115 -8.47 -7.16 -4.08
CA LEU A 115 -9.03 -7.51 -2.77
C LEU A 115 -8.15 -6.96 -1.66
N LYS A 116 -8.74 -6.26 -0.68
CA LYS A 116 -8.00 -5.63 0.43
C LYS A 116 -8.45 -6.23 1.76
N TYR A 117 -7.49 -6.69 2.54
CA TYR A 117 -7.72 -7.28 3.87
C TYR A 117 -6.92 -6.53 4.91
N GLY A 118 -7.56 -6.23 6.03
CA GLY A 118 -6.91 -5.70 7.23
C GLY A 118 -7.05 -6.69 8.38
N VAL A 119 -5.94 -7.06 8.99
CA VAL A 119 -5.91 -7.98 10.13
C VAL A 119 -5.28 -7.29 11.33
N GLN A 120 -6.01 -7.21 12.43
CA GLN A 120 -5.47 -6.76 13.70
C GLN A 120 -4.74 -7.91 14.40
N LEU A 121 -3.50 -7.67 14.82
CA LEU A 121 -2.74 -8.66 15.57
C LEU A 121 -3.25 -8.73 17.01
N LYS A 122 -3.59 -9.94 17.48
CA LYS A 122 -4.12 -10.17 18.81
C LYS A 122 -3.10 -9.98 19.94
N SER A 123 -1.80 -10.02 19.63
CA SER A 123 -0.70 -9.88 20.58
C SER A 123 0.31 -8.86 20.06
N PRO A 124 1.04 -8.18 20.96
CA PRO A 124 2.18 -7.37 20.56
C PRO A 124 3.12 -8.18 19.67
N ALA A 125 3.61 -7.57 18.63
CA ALA A 125 4.55 -8.17 17.70
C ALA A 125 5.65 -7.15 17.37
N THR A 126 6.87 -7.63 17.21
CA THR A 126 7.94 -6.82 16.65
C THR A 126 7.61 -6.47 15.20
N ASN A 127 8.28 -5.48 14.62
CA ASN A 127 8.07 -5.12 13.23
C ASN A 127 8.31 -6.32 12.31
N ASN A 128 9.40 -7.03 12.51
CA ASN A 128 9.71 -8.23 11.72
C ASN A 128 8.64 -9.33 11.86
N GLU A 129 8.15 -9.58 13.09
CA GLU A 129 7.06 -10.54 13.31
C GLU A 129 5.77 -10.13 12.59
N ALA A 130 5.45 -8.82 12.58
CA ALA A 130 4.28 -8.31 11.87
C ALA A 130 4.41 -8.50 10.35
N GLU A 131 5.60 -8.25 9.80
CA GLU A 131 5.91 -8.48 8.38
C GLU A 131 5.74 -9.96 8.00
N TYR A 132 6.32 -10.88 8.78
CA TYR A 132 6.11 -12.32 8.55
C TYR A 132 4.65 -12.71 8.61
N LYS A 133 3.91 -12.20 9.59
CA LYS A 133 2.46 -12.46 9.71
C LYS A 133 1.70 -11.92 8.51
N GLY A 134 2.12 -10.80 7.95
CA GLY A 134 1.59 -10.23 6.72
C GLY A 134 1.73 -11.18 5.54
N ILE A 135 2.95 -11.62 5.28
CA ILE A 135 3.26 -12.55 4.19
C ILE A 135 2.50 -13.87 4.37
N LEU A 136 2.52 -14.45 5.58
CA LEU A 136 1.80 -15.70 5.87
C LEU A 136 0.28 -15.56 5.69
N THR A 137 -0.28 -14.41 6.07
CA THR A 137 -1.70 -14.13 5.86
C THR A 137 -2.00 -14.01 4.37
N GLY A 138 -1.16 -13.31 3.62
CA GLY A 138 -1.29 -13.18 2.17
C GLY A 138 -1.24 -14.52 1.45
N LEU A 139 -0.26 -15.36 1.77
CA LEU A 139 -0.13 -16.72 1.20
C LEU A 139 -1.36 -17.58 1.49
N ARG A 140 -1.87 -17.58 2.73
CA ARG A 140 -3.07 -18.32 3.09
C ARG A 140 -4.32 -17.83 2.37
N LEU A 141 -4.47 -16.52 2.24
CA LEU A 141 -5.57 -15.92 1.48
C LEU A 141 -5.46 -16.26 -0.01
N GLY A 142 -4.27 -16.14 -0.61
CA GLY A 142 -4.04 -16.54 -2.01
C GLY A 142 -4.44 -18.00 -2.25
N LYS A 143 -4.01 -18.90 -1.37
CA LYS A 143 -4.40 -20.33 -1.42
C LYS A 143 -5.91 -20.51 -1.31
N ALA A 144 -6.57 -19.85 -0.34
CA ALA A 144 -8.00 -19.94 -0.14
C ALA A 144 -8.81 -19.40 -1.34
N LEU A 145 -8.24 -18.47 -2.10
CA LEU A 145 -8.83 -17.90 -3.32
C LEU A 145 -8.49 -18.72 -4.58
N GLY A 146 -7.71 -19.80 -4.46
CA GLY A 146 -7.36 -20.68 -5.57
C GLY A 146 -6.21 -20.19 -6.43
N ALA A 147 -5.39 -19.25 -5.93
CA ALA A 147 -4.20 -18.82 -6.64
C ALA A 147 -3.20 -19.97 -6.76
N THR A 148 -2.69 -20.18 -7.96
CA THR A 148 -1.66 -21.20 -8.25
C THR A 148 -0.30 -20.56 -8.45
N ASN A 149 -0.23 -19.41 -9.12
CA ASN A 149 0.99 -18.65 -9.37
C ASN A 149 0.97 -17.32 -8.61
N LEU A 150 1.94 -17.08 -7.72
CA LEU A 150 1.94 -15.96 -6.80
C LEU A 150 3.24 -15.15 -6.86
N LEU A 151 3.10 -13.83 -6.97
CA LEU A 151 4.15 -12.86 -6.68
C LEU A 151 3.89 -12.20 -5.34
N VAL A 152 4.77 -12.39 -4.37
CA VAL A 152 4.66 -11.74 -3.05
C VAL A 152 5.60 -10.54 -2.98
N GLN A 153 5.06 -9.38 -2.68
CA GLN A 153 5.76 -8.12 -2.51
C GLN A 153 5.63 -7.62 -1.07
N SER A 154 6.76 -7.32 -0.45
CA SER A 154 6.84 -6.70 0.88
C SER A 154 7.93 -5.64 0.87
N ASP A 155 7.78 -4.59 1.64
CA ASP A 155 8.77 -3.54 1.83
C ASP A 155 9.92 -3.94 2.77
N SER A 156 9.78 -5.06 3.49
CA SER A 156 10.81 -5.58 4.39
C SER A 156 11.89 -6.37 3.64
N LYS A 157 12.95 -5.68 3.23
CA LYS A 157 14.14 -6.32 2.62
C LYS A 157 14.74 -7.42 3.50
N LEU A 158 14.71 -7.24 4.83
CA LEU A 158 15.22 -8.23 5.79
C LEU A 158 14.41 -9.52 5.73
N VAL A 159 13.08 -9.43 5.83
CA VAL A 159 12.19 -10.60 5.82
C VAL A 159 12.26 -11.33 4.48
N ILE A 160 12.20 -10.59 3.37
CA ILE A 160 12.35 -11.17 2.04
C ILE A 160 13.71 -11.88 1.88
N GLY A 161 14.81 -11.24 2.29
CA GLY A 161 16.14 -11.84 2.24
C GLY A 161 16.28 -13.10 3.11
N GLN A 162 15.64 -13.12 4.28
CA GLN A 162 15.62 -14.32 5.13
C GLN A 162 14.80 -15.45 4.49
N ILE A 163 13.68 -15.15 3.84
CA ILE A 163 12.88 -16.15 3.13
C ILE A 163 13.66 -16.71 1.93
N LYS A 164 14.34 -15.87 1.15
CA LYS A 164 15.16 -16.27 0.02
C LYS A 164 16.42 -17.03 0.44
N GLY A 165 16.96 -16.75 1.61
CA GLY A 165 18.21 -17.34 2.12
C GLY A 165 19.42 -16.40 1.99
N ASP A 166 19.22 -15.18 1.55
CA ASP A 166 20.27 -14.15 1.45
C ASP A 166 20.74 -13.69 2.84
N TYR A 167 19.83 -13.76 3.84
CA TYR A 167 20.12 -13.41 5.23
C TYR A 167 19.73 -14.54 6.18
N GLU A 168 20.53 -14.71 7.24
CA GLU A 168 20.27 -15.69 8.29
C GLU A 168 19.27 -15.14 9.32
N ALA A 169 18.29 -15.96 9.69
CA ALA A 169 17.41 -15.67 10.83
C ALA A 169 18.05 -16.22 12.11
N LYS A 170 18.61 -15.34 12.95
CA LYS A 170 19.31 -15.75 14.18
C LYS A 170 18.37 -16.15 15.31
N GLU A 171 17.22 -15.48 15.42
CA GLU A 171 16.25 -15.76 16.48
C GLU A 171 15.40 -16.98 16.16
N GLU A 172 15.22 -17.87 17.14
CA GLU A 172 14.42 -19.10 16.96
C GLU A 172 12.99 -18.82 16.45
N ARG A 173 12.38 -17.72 16.91
CA ARG A 173 11.06 -17.27 16.42
C ARG A 173 11.07 -16.95 14.94
N MET A 174 12.09 -16.21 14.48
CA MET A 174 12.22 -15.85 13.07
C MET A 174 12.46 -17.09 12.22
N GLN A 175 13.28 -18.03 12.69
CA GLN A 175 13.51 -19.31 12.02
C GLN A 175 12.21 -20.11 11.84
N LYS A 176 11.31 -20.09 12.83
CA LYS A 176 9.98 -20.70 12.70
C LYS A 176 9.14 -20.04 11.61
N TYR A 177 9.15 -18.71 11.56
CA TYR A 177 8.44 -17.97 10.51
C TYR A 177 9.01 -18.25 9.11
N VAL A 178 10.35 -18.24 8.95
CA VAL A 178 11.03 -18.58 7.69
C VAL A 178 10.61 -19.97 7.22
N ARG A 179 10.71 -20.97 8.10
CA ARG A 179 10.33 -22.35 7.76
C ARG A 179 8.87 -22.46 7.33
N LEU A 180 7.97 -21.82 8.07
CA LEU A 180 6.54 -21.86 7.75
C LEU A 180 6.24 -21.14 6.42
N THR A 181 6.87 -20.00 6.18
CA THR A 181 6.70 -19.26 4.93
C THR A 181 7.21 -20.09 3.74
N ARG A 182 8.42 -20.63 3.84
CA ARG A 182 8.97 -21.50 2.78
C ARG A 182 8.13 -22.75 2.53
N HIS A 183 7.55 -23.32 3.56
CA HIS A 183 6.65 -24.47 3.41
C HIS A 183 5.38 -24.07 2.63
N LEU A 184 4.77 -22.94 2.99
CA LEU A 184 3.57 -22.46 2.28
C LEU A 184 3.86 -22.01 0.84
N THR A 185 5.04 -21.46 0.57
CA THR A 185 5.40 -21.08 -0.82
C THR A 185 5.59 -22.29 -1.74
N GLN A 186 5.92 -23.47 -1.20
CA GLN A 186 6.02 -24.70 -1.99
C GLN A 186 4.68 -25.23 -2.49
N GLU A 187 3.57 -24.72 -1.94
CA GLU A 187 2.22 -25.12 -2.33
C GLU A 187 1.71 -24.38 -3.58
N PHE A 188 2.51 -23.44 -4.11
CA PHE A 188 2.19 -22.68 -5.31
C PHE A 188 3.14 -23.08 -6.43
N ASP A 189 2.61 -23.04 -7.64
CA ASP A 189 3.44 -23.16 -8.85
C ASP A 189 4.35 -21.94 -8.95
N ARG A 190 5.54 -22.11 -9.54
CA ARG A 190 6.54 -21.03 -9.64
C ARG A 190 6.13 -20.00 -10.64
#